data_2adc79ea45b2182b1f1bdc13cf302f68
#
_entry.id   2adc79ea45b2182b1f1bdc13cf302f68
#
_cell.length_a   1.000
_cell.length_b   1.000
_cell.length_c   1.000
_cell.angle_alpha   90.00
_cell.angle_beta   90.00
_cell.angle_gamma   90.00
#
_symmetry.space_group_name_H-M   'P 1'
#
loop_
_entity.id
_entity.type
_entity.pdbx_description
1 polymer ?
#
loop_
_entity_poly.entity_id
_entity_poly.type
_entity_poly.pdbx_seq_one_letter_code
_entity_poly.pdbx_strand_id
1 'polypeptide(L)'
;MQMSQKPTNLPYFLGPEKEKKDKYKRVLTDTIEAITASVDDQGAYQGATVEALQQALTQFSLLPKHGIGWEALLEQVKQTILPHFLRTWSPNYMAHLHSPALLESIAGELIIATFNQSMDSWDQSPVATEVEVAVVNELCRLYGYKEGSDGVFTSGGSQSNLSAITMARDWYCSTQLGHDVKKEGLPPSYHKLRLYTSGISHFSMEKSAHLLGLGYNAVRKVPVDDLCRMDVEKLKAMIESDKQAGLLPFCVVATIGTTDYGSIDPVGALREVCDREGMFLHADAAYGSGLQLSPTYRSRLGDLSLCDSITVDFHKMFLLPISCGALLVKNKEHFSVFTLHADYLNREEDEEEGYTNLVGKSLQTTRRGDALKVWMAFQCRGKDGYAKIIDTCIENAAYLAEELAAHDSFTLAIEPELSSVVFRHIGSCELNKRIRKELLHHHQVVIGQTVYKNKTYLKFTLLNPTLTKEHLSQLLTLIDTLATELQ
;
A
#
# COMPACT_ATOMS: atom_id res chain seq x y z
N MET A 1 41.69 -16.20 39.31
CA MET A 1 42.28 -16.17 37.96
C MET A 1 41.16 -15.97 36.98
N GLN A 2 40.79 -14.70 36.69
CA GLN A 2 39.77 -14.36 35.70
C GLN A 2 40.40 -14.52 34.32
N MET A 3 40.01 -15.54 33.59
CA MET A 3 40.30 -15.62 32.15
C MET A 3 39.50 -14.48 31.46
N SER A 4 40.17 -13.40 31.17
CA SER A 4 39.70 -12.38 30.22
C SER A 4 39.64 -13.06 28.84
N GLN A 5 38.51 -13.65 28.50
CA GLN A 5 38.22 -13.97 27.10
C GLN A 5 38.21 -12.66 26.34
N LYS A 6 39.19 -12.46 25.45
CA LYS A 6 39.12 -11.37 24.48
C LYS A 6 37.82 -11.57 23.71
N PRO A 7 36.97 -10.51 23.58
CA PRO A 7 35.75 -10.62 22.79
C PRO A 7 36.11 -11.12 21.40
N THR A 8 35.36 -12.10 20.91
CA THR A 8 35.55 -12.67 19.59
C THR A 8 35.42 -11.52 18.57
N ASN A 9 36.52 -11.18 17.91
CA ASN A 9 36.53 -10.11 16.91
C ASN A 9 35.84 -10.62 15.66
N LEU A 10 34.50 -10.46 15.61
CA LEU A 10 33.69 -10.79 14.46
C LEU A 10 33.48 -9.51 13.62
N PRO A 11 34.17 -9.39 12.47
CA PRO A 11 34.12 -8.19 11.64
C PRO A 11 32.85 -8.12 10.75
N TYR A 12 31.75 -8.71 11.22
CA TYR A 12 30.51 -8.81 10.45
C TYR A 12 29.53 -7.68 10.75
N PHE A 13 29.76 -6.91 11.79
CA PHE A 13 28.85 -5.90 12.31
C PHE A 13 29.49 -4.53 12.30
N LEU A 14 28.67 -3.47 12.11
CA LEU A 14 29.08 -2.11 12.37
C LEU A 14 29.46 -1.95 13.84
N GLY A 15 30.51 -1.20 14.11
CA GLY A 15 30.99 -0.93 15.46
C GLY A 15 31.89 0.31 15.51
N PRO A 16 32.35 0.75 16.70
CA PRO A 16 33.17 1.94 16.88
C PRO A 16 34.59 1.81 16.28
N GLU A 17 35.06 0.60 16.04
CA GLU A 17 36.40 0.33 15.53
C GLU A 17 36.52 0.77 14.07
N LYS A 18 37.70 1.31 13.72
CA LYS A 18 37.96 1.81 12.37
C LYS A 18 37.74 0.72 11.29
N GLU A 19 38.26 -0.48 11.53
CA GLU A 19 38.13 -1.60 10.59
C GLU A 19 36.66 -1.95 10.28
N LYS A 20 35.78 -1.98 11.30
CA LYS A 20 34.36 -2.23 11.14
C LYS A 20 33.65 -1.13 10.35
N LYS A 21 34.01 0.14 10.63
CA LYS A 21 33.50 1.29 9.87
C LYS A 21 33.94 1.27 8.41
N ASP A 22 35.21 0.95 8.16
CA ASP A 22 35.75 0.90 6.80
C ASP A 22 35.10 -0.26 6.01
N LYS A 23 34.89 -1.42 6.65
CA LYS A 23 34.17 -2.56 6.04
C LYS A 23 32.72 -2.21 5.71
N TYR A 24 32.00 -1.57 6.64
CA TYR A 24 30.63 -1.09 6.41
C TYR A 24 30.56 -0.17 5.19
N LYS A 25 31.43 0.85 5.15
CA LYS A 25 31.50 1.76 4.00
C LYS A 25 31.77 1.02 2.70
N ARG A 26 32.74 0.11 2.68
CA ARG A 26 33.08 -0.67 1.49
C ARG A 26 31.88 -1.47 0.99
N VAL A 27 31.24 -2.27 1.85
CA VAL A 27 30.09 -3.09 1.47
C VAL A 27 28.98 -2.25 0.86
N LEU A 28 28.68 -1.08 1.45
CA LEU A 28 27.63 -0.21 0.93
C LEU A 28 28.06 0.49 -0.36
N THR A 29 29.30 0.96 -0.49
CA THR A 29 29.81 1.56 -1.73
C THR A 29 29.77 0.57 -2.88
N ASP A 30 30.32 -0.64 -2.67
CA ASP A 30 30.31 -1.70 -3.68
C ASP A 30 28.84 -2.04 -4.12
N THR A 31 27.91 -2.04 -3.16
CA THR A 31 26.48 -2.27 -3.48
C THR A 31 25.89 -1.14 -4.33
N ILE A 32 26.15 0.12 -3.96
CA ILE A 32 25.67 1.30 -4.71
C ILE A 32 26.23 1.27 -6.12
N GLU A 33 27.53 0.99 -6.29
CA GLU A 33 28.18 0.88 -7.59
C GLU A 33 27.55 -0.23 -8.43
N ALA A 34 27.29 -1.40 -7.84
CA ALA A 34 26.62 -2.51 -8.53
C ALA A 34 25.22 -2.16 -8.99
N ILE A 35 24.42 -1.50 -8.13
CA ILE A 35 23.05 -1.04 -8.46
C ILE A 35 23.12 -0.01 -9.58
N THR A 36 23.93 1.04 -9.44
CA THR A 36 24.00 2.12 -10.42
C THR A 36 24.53 1.64 -11.79
N ALA A 37 25.45 0.68 -11.79
CA ALA A 37 25.92 0.05 -13.02
C ALA A 37 24.85 -0.83 -13.70
N SER A 38 23.84 -1.29 -12.96
CA SER A 38 22.72 -2.07 -13.50
C SER A 38 21.57 -1.20 -14.03
N VAL A 39 21.62 0.12 -13.78
CA VAL A 39 20.64 1.08 -14.30
C VAL A 39 21.03 1.45 -15.72
N ASP A 40 20.23 1.06 -16.67
CA ASP A 40 20.40 1.31 -18.10
C ASP A 40 19.08 1.78 -18.73
N ASP A 41 19.10 2.12 -20.01
CA ASP A 41 17.94 2.56 -20.79
C ASP A 41 17.04 1.40 -21.25
N GLN A 42 17.32 0.17 -20.80
CA GLN A 42 16.45 -0.96 -21.10
C GLN A 42 15.10 -0.81 -20.41
N GLY A 43 14.06 -1.44 -21.00
CA GLY A 43 12.69 -1.31 -20.53
C GLY A 43 12.42 -1.78 -19.10
N ALA A 44 11.16 -1.93 -18.75
CA ALA A 44 10.75 -2.25 -17.39
C ALA A 44 11.15 -3.65 -16.89
N TYR A 45 11.22 -4.62 -17.82
CA TYR A 45 11.55 -6.01 -17.52
C TYR A 45 12.21 -6.68 -18.74
N GLN A 46 13.21 -7.52 -18.51
CA GLN A 46 13.98 -8.17 -19.60
C GLN A 46 13.27 -9.38 -20.25
N GLY A 47 12.08 -9.73 -19.81
CA GLY A 47 11.27 -10.79 -20.42
C GLY A 47 11.68 -12.23 -20.07
N ALA A 48 12.55 -12.45 -19.07
CA ALA A 48 12.96 -13.79 -18.64
C ALA A 48 11.76 -14.66 -18.25
N THR A 49 11.76 -15.93 -18.66
CA THR A 49 10.71 -16.88 -18.28
C THR A 49 10.90 -17.39 -16.86
N VAL A 50 9.83 -17.96 -16.28
CA VAL A 50 9.88 -18.56 -14.93
C VAL A 50 10.96 -19.67 -14.88
N GLU A 51 11.03 -20.50 -15.90
CA GLU A 51 12.00 -21.61 -15.99
C GLU A 51 13.45 -21.09 -16.03
N ALA A 52 13.70 -20.02 -16.80
CA ALA A 52 15.03 -19.40 -16.89
C ALA A 52 15.47 -18.84 -15.53
N LEU A 53 14.57 -18.14 -14.81
CA LEU A 53 14.84 -17.60 -13.47
C LEU A 53 15.08 -18.71 -12.44
N GLN A 54 14.29 -19.77 -12.47
CA GLN A 54 14.49 -20.93 -11.59
C GLN A 54 15.83 -21.62 -11.87
N GLN A 55 16.17 -21.82 -13.14
CA GLN A 55 17.43 -22.42 -13.54
C GLN A 55 18.64 -21.58 -13.09
N ALA A 56 18.55 -20.25 -13.24
CA ALA A 56 19.60 -19.33 -12.80
C ALA A 56 19.86 -19.45 -11.30
N LEU A 57 18.82 -19.59 -10.47
CA LEU A 57 18.93 -19.67 -9.01
C LEU A 57 19.39 -21.06 -8.53
N THR A 58 19.03 -22.14 -9.22
CA THR A 58 19.41 -23.52 -8.83
C THR A 58 20.90 -23.83 -9.00
N GLN A 59 21.65 -22.96 -9.68
CA GLN A 59 23.11 -23.10 -9.82
C GLN A 59 23.86 -22.83 -8.51
N PHE A 60 23.21 -22.22 -7.51
CA PHE A 60 23.85 -21.83 -6.26
C PHE A 60 23.33 -22.66 -5.07
N SER A 61 24.25 -23.05 -4.18
CA SER A 61 23.83 -23.53 -2.85
C SER A 61 23.40 -22.35 -2.01
N LEU A 62 22.12 -22.34 -1.55
CA LEU A 62 21.57 -21.26 -0.71
C LEU A 62 22.22 -21.23 0.69
N LEU A 63 22.69 -22.38 1.19
CA LEU A 63 23.38 -22.49 2.47
C LEU A 63 24.66 -23.33 2.30
N PRO A 64 25.74 -22.76 1.75
CA PRO A 64 26.98 -23.48 1.55
C PRO A 64 27.67 -23.75 2.90
N LYS A 65 28.40 -24.86 3.00
CA LYS A 65 29.16 -25.21 4.21
C LYS A 65 30.21 -24.14 4.56
N HIS A 66 30.80 -23.50 3.54
CA HIS A 66 31.75 -22.39 3.68
C HIS A 66 31.23 -21.21 2.89
N GLY A 67 31.17 -20.02 3.52
CA GLY A 67 30.75 -18.80 2.83
C GLY A 67 31.69 -18.44 1.67
N ILE A 68 31.14 -17.91 0.59
CA ILE A 68 31.89 -17.58 -0.65
C ILE A 68 32.62 -16.22 -0.58
N GLY A 69 32.38 -15.42 0.45
CA GLY A 69 32.91 -14.07 0.61
C GLY A 69 32.11 -12.99 -0.12
N TRP A 70 32.39 -11.72 0.23
CA TRP A 70 31.60 -10.57 -0.24
C TRP A 70 31.74 -10.36 -1.75
N GLU A 71 32.96 -10.37 -2.27
CA GLU A 71 33.25 -10.09 -3.67
C GLU A 71 32.60 -11.12 -4.60
N ALA A 72 32.72 -12.41 -4.28
CA ALA A 72 32.10 -13.47 -5.06
C ALA A 72 30.57 -13.42 -5.00
N LEU A 73 29.99 -13.11 -3.82
CA LEU A 73 28.57 -12.92 -3.65
C LEU A 73 28.05 -11.75 -4.50
N LEU A 74 28.74 -10.59 -4.43
CA LEU A 74 28.32 -9.42 -5.18
C LEU A 74 28.37 -9.66 -6.68
N GLU A 75 29.36 -10.40 -7.18
CA GLU A 75 29.46 -10.78 -8.59
C GLU A 75 28.29 -11.69 -9.00
N GLN A 76 27.92 -12.68 -8.17
CA GLN A 76 26.72 -13.50 -8.40
C GLN A 76 25.46 -12.64 -8.46
N VAL A 77 25.28 -11.69 -7.53
CA VAL A 77 24.13 -10.77 -7.50
C VAL A 77 24.07 -9.94 -8.78
N LYS A 78 25.20 -9.38 -9.22
CA LYS A 78 25.31 -8.58 -10.46
C LYS A 78 24.93 -9.37 -11.70
N GLN A 79 25.36 -10.63 -11.79
CA GLN A 79 25.13 -11.46 -12.96
C GLN A 79 23.75 -12.13 -12.99
N THR A 80 23.18 -12.47 -11.81
CA THR A 80 22.03 -13.36 -11.74
C THR A 80 20.77 -12.68 -11.17
N ILE A 81 20.92 -11.68 -10.31
CA ILE A 81 19.77 -11.08 -9.60
C ILE A 81 19.41 -9.71 -10.21
N LEU A 82 20.37 -8.77 -10.23
CA LEU A 82 20.12 -7.39 -10.66
C LEU A 82 19.53 -7.27 -12.07
N PRO A 83 19.95 -8.06 -13.07
CA PRO A 83 19.39 -7.96 -14.42
C PRO A 83 17.90 -8.30 -14.50
N HIS A 84 17.40 -9.11 -13.57
CA HIS A 84 16.03 -9.62 -13.59
C HIS A 84 15.07 -8.87 -12.65
N PHE A 85 15.53 -7.87 -11.90
CA PHE A 85 14.63 -7.03 -11.15
C PHE A 85 13.73 -6.20 -12.08
N LEU A 86 12.46 -6.06 -11.68
CA LEU A 86 11.53 -5.15 -12.32
C LEU A 86 11.95 -3.71 -12.04
N ARG A 87 12.08 -2.90 -13.10
CA ARG A 87 12.51 -1.51 -13.02
C ARG A 87 11.31 -0.58 -12.91
N THR A 88 10.89 -0.30 -11.69
CA THR A 88 9.72 0.56 -11.43
C THR A 88 9.91 2.02 -11.83
N TRP A 89 11.17 2.46 -11.95
CA TRP A 89 11.51 3.80 -12.47
C TRP A 89 11.41 3.91 -13.99
N SER A 90 11.35 2.77 -14.72
CA SER A 90 11.24 2.79 -16.17
C SER A 90 9.90 3.39 -16.61
N PRO A 91 9.87 4.28 -17.62
CA PRO A 91 8.64 4.77 -18.20
C PRO A 91 7.80 3.66 -18.85
N ASN A 92 8.38 2.49 -19.09
CA ASN A 92 7.69 1.30 -19.61
C ASN A 92 6.97 0.48 -18.52
N TYR A 93 7.03 0.89 -17.24
CA TYR A 93 6.31 0.23 -16.15
C TYR A 93 5.09 1.04 -15.71
N MET A 94 3.89 0.48 -15.89
CA MET A 94 2.63 1.10 -15.48
C MET A 94 1.53 0.07 -15.17
N ALA A 95 1.91 -1.08 -14.61
CA ALA A 95 0.99 -2.20 -14.44
C ALA A 95 0.16 -2.14 -13.15
N HIS A 96 0.80 -1.81 -12.03
CA HIS A 96 0.24 -1.93 -10.69
C HIS A 96 0.38 -0.64 -9.89
N LEU A 97 -0.23 -0.61 -8.70
CA LEU A 97 -0.03 0.45 -7.71
C LEU A 97 1.38 0.32 -7.07
N HIS A 98 2.40 0.43 -7.91
CA HIS A 98 3.80 0.20 -7.59
C HIS A 98 4.65 1.28 -8.28
N SER A 99 5.05 2.26 -7.51
CA SER A 99 5.76 3.46 -7.97
C SER A 99 7.27 3.32 -7.91
N PRO A 100 8.05 4.17 -8.61
CA PRO A 100 9.44 4.40 -8.26
C PRO A 100 9.55 4.92 -6.82
N ALA A 101 10.68 4.65 -6.16
CA ALA A 101 10.91 5.10 -4.79
C ALA A 101 11.72 6.40 -4.77
N LEU A 102 11.33 7.35 -3.90
CA LEU A 102 12.06 8.59 -3.66
C LEU A 102 13.44 8.30 -3.02
N LEU A 103 14.50 8.95 -3.50
CA LEU A 103 15.88 8.69 -3.07
C LEU A 103 16.09 8.95 -1.57
N GLU A 104 15.50 9.99 -1.03
CA GLU A 104 15.54 10.29 0.41
C GLU A 104 14.87 9.21 1.27
N SER A 105 13.86 8.54 0.75
CA SER A 105 13.22 7.43 1.44
C SER A 105 14.05 6.15 1.37
N ILE A 106 14.80 5.93 0.29
CA ILE A 106 15.81 4.85 0.18
C ILE A 106 16.94 5.10 1.20
N ALA A 107 17.38 6.35 1.37
CA ALA A 107 18.33 6.70 2.43
C ALA A 107 17.75 6.42 3.83
N GLY A 108 16.45 6.67 4.03
CA GLY A 108 15.73 6.29 5.25
C GLY A 108 15.75 4.78 5.51
N GLU A 109 15.54 3.96 4.48
CA GLU A 109 15.66 2.49 4.57
C GLU A 109 17.05 2.05 5.04
N LEU A 110 18.10 2.67 4.52
CA LEU A 110 19.47 2.39 4.95
C LEU A 110 19.69 2.69 6.44
N ILE A 111 19.18 3.81 6.92
CA ILE A 111 19.25 4.19 8.33
C ILE A 111 18.49 3.17 9.19
N ILE A 112 17.24 2.86 8.84
CA ILE A 112 16.41 1.89 9.57
C ILE A 112 17.10 0.52 9.64
N ALA A 113 17.61 0.02 8.52
CA ALA A 113 18.29 -1.26 8.45
C ALA A 113 19.60 -1.28 9.26
N THR A 114 20.34 -0.17 9.29
CA THR A 114 21.60 -0.04 10.01
C THR A 114 21.42 -0.04 11.52
N PHE A 115 20.47 0.77 12.03
CA PHE A 115 20.23 0.84 13.48
C PHE A 115 19.33 -0.28 14.00
N ASN A 116 18.54 -0.92 13.14
CA ASN A 116 17.76 -2.12 13.39
C ASN A 116 16.94 -2.06 14.70
N GLN A 117 16.27 -0.94 14.92
CA GLN A 117 15.43 -0.73 16.11
C GLN A 117 14.10 -1.45 16.01
N SER A 118 13.52 -1.85 17.14
CA SER A 118 12.19 -2.43 17.25
C SER A 118 11.21 -1.41 17.82
N MET A 119 10.04 -1.25 17.17
CA MET A 119 9.03 -0.25 17.51
C MET A 119 7.99 -0.75 18.52
N ASP A 120 8.32 -1.75 19.32
CA ASP A 120 7.41 -2.31 20.31
C ASP A 120 7.40 -1.51 21.61
N SER A 121 8.57 -1.18 22.19
CA SER A 121 8.67 -0.33 23.38
C SER A 121 9.58 0.87 23.16
N TRP A 122 9.35 1.93 23.91
CA TRP A 122 10.09 3.17 23.77
C TRP A 122 11.61 2.99 23.98
N ASP A 123 12.02 2.19 24.93
CA ASP A 123 13.44 1.94 25.25
C ASP A 123 14.20 1.18 24.15
N GLN A 124 13.50 0.47 23.27
CA GLN A 124 14.08 -0.19 22.09
C GLN A 124 14.19 0.74 20.88
N SER A 125 13.46 1.85 20.87
CA SER A 125 13.39 2.77 19.72
C SER A 125 13.05 4.21 20.11
N PRO A 126 13.81 4.87 21.00
CA PRO A 126 13.39 6.16 21.57
C PRO A 126 13.04 7.19 20.51
N VAL A 127 14.01 7.61 19.70
CA VAL A 127 13.78 8.66 18.68
C VAL A 127 12.88 8.18 17.53
N ALA A 128 12.92 6.89 17.18
CA ALA A 128 12.08 6.38 16.09
C ALA A 128 10.60 6.35 16.49
N THR A 129 10.31 6.08 17.78
CA THR A 129 8.96 6.19 18.35
C THR A 129 8.44 7.63 18.25
N GLU A 130 9.23 8.61 18.67
CA GLU A 130 8.84 10.03 18.60
C GLU A 130 8.66 10.51 17.14
N VAL A 131 9.46 10.01 16.19
CA VAL A 131 9.27 10.26 14.76
C VAL A 131 7.92 9.70 14.29
N GLU A 132 7.56 8.48 14.70
CA GLU A 132 6.26 7.91 14.32
C GLU A 132 5.10 8.70 14.90
N VAL A 133 5.16 9.07 16.18
CA VAL A 133 4.14 9.91 16.83
C VAL A 133 4.00 11.26 16.12
N ALA A 134 5.11 11.91 15.78
CA ALA A 134 5.09 13.19 15.08
C ALA A 134 4.48 13.07 13.67
N VAL A 135 4.84 12.03 12.91
CA VAL A 135 4.28 11.77 11.57
C VAL A 135 2.79 11.45 11.65
N VAL A 136 2.37 10.60 12.58
CA VAL A 136 0.95 10.26 12.80
C VAL A 136 0.13 11.51 13.13
N ASN A 137 0.61 12.37 14.02
CA ASN A 137 -0.06 13.61 14.38
C ASN A 137 -0.20 14.54 13.16
N GLU A 138 0.82 14.65 12.30
CA GLU A 138 0.72 15.44 11.07
C GLU A 138 -0.27 14.83 10.07
N LEU A 139 -0.31 13.50 9.95
CA LEU A 139 -1.28 12.81 9.10
C LEU A 139 -2.71 13.01 9.59
N CYS A 140 -2.96 12.89 10.89
CA CYS A 140 -4.28 13.18 11.46
C CYS A 140 -4.74 14.61 11.11
N ARG A 141 -3.85 15.61 11.24
CA ARG A 141 -4.14 16.99 10.83
C ARG A 141 -4.36 17.12 9.32
N LEU A 142 -3.55 16.43 8.51
CA LEU A 142 -3.65 16.46 7.04
C LEU A 142 -5.03 15.97 6.55
N TYR A 143 -5.56 14.91 7.18
CA TYR A 143 -6.89 14.37 6.84
C TYR A 143 -8.04 15.02 7.62
N GLY A 144 -7.78 16.09 8.38
CA GLY A 144 -8.82 16.87 9.06
C GLY A 144 -9.32 16.29 10.38
N TYR A 145 -8.65 15.29 10.93
CA TYR A 145 -8.95 14.78 12.24
C TYR A 145 -8.59 15.80 13.34
N LYS A 146 -9.35 15.77 14.42
CA LYS A 146 -9.21 16.68 15.58
C LYS A 146 -8.43 16.00 16.71
N GLU A 147 -8.24 16.75 17.80
CA GLU A 147 -7.75 16.22 19.07
C GLU A 147 -8.53 14.98 19.51
N GLY A 148 -7.83 13.99 20.06
CA GLY A 148 -8.38 12.67 20.37
C GLY A 148 -8.25 11.64 19.25
N SER A 149 -7.75 12.03 18.07
CA SER A 149 -7.37 11.10 17.02
C SER A 149 -5.96 10.54 17.25
N ASP A 150 -5.66 9.43 16.61
CA ASP A 150 -4.35 8.78 16.68
C ASP A 150 -4.12 7.86 15.46
N GLY A 151 -2.98 7.18 15.42
CA GLY A 151 -2.68 6.22 14.38
C GLY A 151 -1.50 5.33 14.71
N VAL A 152 -1.22 4.40 13.81
CA VAL A 152 -0.07 3.49 13.90
C VAL A 152 0.41 3.11 12.51
N PHE A 153 1.72 2.96 12.35
CA PHE A 153 2.27 2.43 11.12
C PHE A 153 2.01 0.92 10.99
N THR A 154 1.81 0.48 9.77
CA THR A 154 1.50 -0.90 9.39
C THR A 154 2.36 -1.34 8.21
N SER A 155 2.35 -2.64 7.91
CA SER A 155 3.02 -3.17 6.72
C SER A 155 2.28 -2.87 5.40
N GLY A 156 1.17 -2.12 5.44
CA GLY A 156 0.38 -1.73 4.28
C GLY A 156 -1.11 -1.96 4.46
N GLY A 157 -1.90 -1.61 3.44
CA GLY A 157 -3.35 -1.53 3.47
C GLY A 157 -4.07 -2.79 3.96
N SER A 158 -3.56 -3.99 3.66
CA SER A 158 -4.20 -5.22 4.15
C SER A 158 -4.17 -5.33 5.67
N GLN A 159 -3.06 -4.95 6.33
CA GLN A 159 -2.97 -4.95 7.78
C GLN A 159 -3.80 -3.80 8.37
N SER A 160 -3.75 -2.62 7.77
CA SER A 160 -4.57 -1.46 8.19
C SER A 160 -6.06 -1.80 8.14
N ASN A 161 -6.52 -2.38 7.04
CA ASN A 161 -7.92 -2.80 6.85
C ASN A 161 -8.32 -3.89 7.85
N LEU A 162 -7.48 -4.90 8.09
CA LEU A 162 -7.74 -5.92 9.12
C LEU A 162 -7.92 -5.29 10.50
N SER A 163 -7.02 -4.37 10.87
CA SER A 163 -7.09 -3.66 12.15
C SER A 163 -8.36 -2.81 12.26
N ALA A 164 -8.71 -2.08 11.20
CA ALA A 164 -9.91 -1.24 11.14
C ALA A 164 -11.20 -2.07 11.26
N ILE A 165 -11.30 -3.19 10.55
CA ILE A 165 -12.47 -4.07 10.64
C ILE A 165 -12.56 -4.75 12.00
N THR A 166 -11.41 -5.06 12.65
CA THR A 166 -11.39 -5.53 14.04
C THR A 166 -11.99 -4.49 14.98
N MET A 167 -11.54 -3.24 14.87
CA MET A 167 -12.07 -2.12 15.67
C MET A 167 -13.57 -1.92 15.44
N ALA A 168 -14.00 -1.92 14.17
CA ALA A 168 -15.40 -1.74 13.80
C ALA A 168 -16.29 -2.85 14.38
N ARG A 169 -15.84 -4.13 14.31
CA ARG A 169 -16.54 -5.28 14.87
C ARG A 169 -16.67 -5.16 16.39
N ASP A 170 -15.56 -4.89 17.08
CA ASP A 170 -15.52 -4.85 18.54
C ASP A 170 -16.28 -3.65 19.08
N TRP A 171 -16.15 -2.49 18.40
CA TRP A 171 -16.95 -1.31 18.70
C TRP A 171 -18.46 -1.59 18.58
N TYR A 172 -18.88 -2.21 17.47
CA TYR A 172 -20.30 -2.55 17.26
C TYR A 172 -20.79 -3.57 18.29
N CYS A 173 -20.03 -4.63 18.55
CA CYS A 173 -20.39 -5.63 19.55
C CYS A 173 -20.52 -5.03 20.93
N SER A 174 -19.61 -4.17 21.33
CA SER A 174 -19.65 -3.48 22.63
C SER A 174 -20.82 -2.51 22.73
N THR A 175 -20.99 -1.62 21.73
CA THR A 175 -21.98 -0.53 21.82
C THR A 175 -23.40 -0.96 21.48
N GLN A 176 -23.59 -1.90 20.56
CA GLN A 176 -24.91 -2.32 20.08
C GLN A 176 -25.40 -3.64 20.70
N LEU A 177 -24.46 -4.52 21.09
CA LEU A 177 -24.81 -5.84 21.64
C LEU A 177 -24.45 -5.99 23.11
N GLY A 178 -23.75 -5.03 23.73
CA GLY A 178 -23.27 -5.09 25.11
C GLY A 178 -22.30 -6.26 25.36
N HIS A 179 -21.52 -6.68 24.33
CA HIS A 179 -20.63 -7.84 24.34
C HIS A 179 -19.17 -7.46 24.15
N ASP A 180 -18.31 -7.87 25.07
CA ASP A 180 -16.86 -7.62 25.04
C ASP A 180 -16.12 -8.74 24.27
N VAL A 181 -15.92 -8.55 22.96
CA VAL A 181 -15.26 -9.54 22.11
C VAL A 181 -13.85 -9.87 22.58
N LYS A 182 -13.13 -8.90 23.13
CA LYS A 182 -11.74 -9.10 23.60
C LYS A 182 -11.66 -10.08 24.76
N LYS A 183 -12.64 -10.09 25.63
CA LYS A 183 -12.68 -10.97 26.82
C LYS A 183 -13.45 -12.26 26.56
N GLU A 184 -14.57 -12.18 25.85
CA GLU A 184 -15.57 -13.24 25.76
C GLU A 184 -15.51 -14.00 24.42
N GLY A 185 -14.71 -13.49 23.45
CA GLY A 185 -14.70 -14.01 22.08
C GLY A 185 -15.89 -13.48 21.27
N LEU A 186 -16.18 -14.11 20.14
CA LEU A 186 -17.28 -13.67 19.28
C LEU A 186 -18.66 -13.91 19.94
N PRO A 187 -19.62 -12.94 19.83
CA PRO A 187 -20.97 -13.16 20.35
C PRO A 187 -21.66 -14.31 19.60
N PRO A 188 -22.64 -15.00 20.21
CA PRO A 188 -23.42 -16.07 19.55
C PRO A 188 -24.06 -15.65 18.22
N SER A 189 -24.33 -14.35 18.07
CA SER A 189 -24.89 -13.75 16.85
C SER A 189 -23.85 -13.36 15.79
N TYR A 190 -22.57 -13.69 15.95
CA TYR A 190 -21.48 -13.26 15.05
C TYR A 190 -21.76 -13.58 13.58
N HIS A 191 -22.41 -14.72 13.29
CA HIS A 191 -22.78 -15.15 11.95
C HIS A 191 -23.76 -14.21 11.25
N LYS A 192 -24.40 -13.29 11.99
CA LYS A 192 -25.33 -12.27 11.49
C LYS A 192 -24.62 -10.96 11.13
N LEU A 193 -23.39 -10.72 11.58
CA LEU A 193 -22.65 -9.49 11.32
C LEU A 193 -22.39 -9.31 9.81
N ARG A 194 -22.61 -8.08 9.31
CA ARG A 194 -22.40 -7.73 7.88
C ARG A 194 -21.61 -6.45 7.74
N LEU A 195 -20.57 -6.49 6.91
CA LEU A 195 -19.86 -5.31 6.43
C LEU A 195 -20.13 -5.12 4.93
N TYR A 196 -20.22 -3.87 4.51
CA TYR A 196 -20.56 -3.49 3.14
C TYR A 196 -19.36 -2.80 2.49
N THR A 197 -19.08 -3.20 1.26
CA THR A 197 -17.99 -2.63 0.46
C THR A 197 -18.39 -2.65 -1.01
N SER A 198 -17.78 -1.78 -1.83
CA SER A 198 -18.02 -1.78 -3.27
C SER A 198 -17.75 -3.16 -3.88
N GLY A 199 -18.49 -3.53 -4.92
CA GLY A 199 -18.31 -4.79 -5.66
C GLY A 199 -16.92 -4.98 -6.25
N ILE A 200 -16.16 -3.92 -6.37
CA ILE A 200 -14.80 -3.88 -6.93
C ILE A 200 -13.74 -3.43 -5.92
N SER A 201 -14.06 -3.43 -4.62
CA SER A 201 -13.11 -3.17 -3.54
C SER A 201 -11.99 -4.22 -3.49
N HIS A 202 -10.92 -3.87 -2.81
CA HIS A 202 -9.79 -4.76 -2.61
C HIS A 202 -10.17 -6.01 -1.80
N PHE A 203 -9.65 -7.18 -2.19
CA PHE A 203 -9.94 -8.48 -1.55
C PHE A 203 -9.49 -8.59 -0.08
N SER A 204 -8.78 -7.60 0.45
CA SER A 204 -8.43 -7.53 1.89
C SER A 204 -9.66 -7.54 2.80
N MET A 205 -10.84 -7.09 2.31
CA MET A 205 -12.08 -7.11 3.08
C MET A 205 -12.54 -8.55 3.36
N GLU A 206 -12.56 -9.40 2.34
CA GLU A 206 -12.91 -10.82 2.49
C GLU A 206 -11.87 -11.56 3.34
N LYS A 207 -10.56 -11.28 3.12
CA LYS A 207 -9.50 -11.87 3.95
C LYS A 207 -9.67 -11.47 5.42
N SER A 208 -9.94 -10.21 5.70
CA SER A 208 -10.16 -9.72 7.06
C SER A 208 -11.37 -10.38 7.70
N ALA A 209 -12.51 -10.44 7.00
CA ALA A 209 -13.71 -11.11 7.51
C ALA A 209 -13.44 -12.59 7.81
N HIS A 210 -12.69 -13.29 6.95
CA HIS A 210 -12.32 -14.68 7.20
C HIS A 210 -11.42 -14.82 8.44
N LEU A 211 -10.34 -14.03 8.54
CA LEU A 211 -9.41 -14.09 9.66
C LEU A 211 -10.08 -13.74 11.01
N LEU A 212 -11.07 -12.87 10.98
CA LEU A 212 -11.86 -12.48 12.15
C LEU A 212 -12.97 -13.48 12.51
N GLY A 213 -13.06 -14.61 11.82
CA GLY A 213 -14.06 -15.67 12.08
C GLY A 213 -15.47 -15.33 11.59
N LEU A 214 -15.66 -14.26 10.83
CA LEU A 214 -16.97 -13.85 10.29
C LEU A 214 -17.31 -14.59 8.99
N GLY A 215 -16.28 -15.06 8.24
CA GLY A 215 -16.41 -15.70 6.94
C GLY A 215 -16.69 -14.73 5.79
N TYR A 216 -16.46 -15.17 4.54
CA TYR A 216 -16.63 -14.34 3.34
C TYR A 216 -18.06 -13.83 3.15
N ASN A 217 -19.07 -14.61 3.57
CA ASN A 217 -20.49 -14.22 3.46
C ASN A 217 -20.87 -13.01 4.33
N ALA A 218 -20.02 -12.62 5.29
CA ALA A 218 -20.20 -11.39 6.06
C ALA A 218 -19.94 -10.13 5.21
N VAL A 219 -19.17 -10.25 4.12
CA VAL A 219 -18.85 -9.16 3.19
C VAL A 219 -19.96 -9.04 2.15
N ARG A 220 -20.66 -7.92 2.18
CA ARG A 220 -21.71 -7.58 1.22
C ARG A 220 -21.16 -6.70 0.12
N LYS A 221 -21.07 -7.23 -1.09
CA LYS A 221 -20.60 -6.50 -2.28
C LYS A 221 -21.73 -5.63 -2.83
N VAL A 222 -21.63 -4.35 -2.62
CA VAL A 222 -22.59 -3.35 -3.13
C VAL A 222 -22.31 -3.09 -4.60
N PRO A 223 -23.32 -3.13 -5.49
CA PRO A 223 -23.15 -2.72 -6.88
C PRO A 223 -22.54 -1.32 -7.01
N VAL A 224 -21.85 -1.09 -8.13
CA VAL A 224 -21.27 0.21 -8.45
C VAL A 224 -22.10 0.94 -9.49
N ASP A 225 -21.98 2.27 -9.52
CA ASP A 225 -22.53 3.14 -10.55
C ASP A 225 -21.70 3.05 -11.86
N ASP A 226 -22.07 3.84 -12.88
CA ASP A 226 -21.37 3.87 -14.17
C ASP A 226 -19.94 4.46 -14.08
N LEU A 227 -19.61 5.15 -12.98
CA LEU A 227 -18.26 5.63 -12.66
C LEU A 227 -17.48 4.67 -11.75
N CYS A 228 -17.97 3.45 -11.58
CA CYS A 228 -17.34 2.44 -10.74
C CYS A 228 -17.23 2.85 -9.24
N ARG A 229 -18.13 3.66 -8.71
CA ARG A 229 -18.24 4.05 -7.31
C ARG A 229 -19.36 3.29 -6.65
N MET A 230 -19.29 3.06 -5.32
CA MET A 230 -20.37 2.40 -4.58
C MET A 230 -21.71 3.12 -4.80
N ASP A 231 -22.72 2.39 -5.29
CA ASP A 231 -24.08 2.89 -5.44
C ASP A 231 -24.76 2.99 -4.08
N VAL A 232 -24.95 4.22 -3.60
CA VAL A 232 -25.50 4.50 -2.24
C VAL A 232 -26.94 4.03 -2.12
N GLU A 233 -27.75 4.11 -3.19
CA GLU A 233 -29.14 3.64 -3.13
C GLU A 233 -29.22 2.11 -3.06
N LYS A 234 -28.32 1.41 -3.76
CA LYS A 234 -28.19 -0.04 -3.62
C LYS A 234 -27.70 -0.44 -2.24
N LEU A 235 -26.75 0.33 -1.66
CA LEU A 235 -26.30 0.12 -0.28
C LEU A 235 -27.47 0.21 0.71
N LYS A 236 -28.28 1.29 0.64
CA LYS A 236 -29.46 1.48 1.49
C LYS A 236 -30.45 0.32 1.38
N ALA A 237 -30.76 -0.10 0.16
CA ALA A 237 -31.67 -1.21 -0.09
C ALA A 237 -31.13 -2.54 0.46
N MET A 238 -29.82 -2.81 0.33
CA MET A 238 -29.18 -4.00 0.88
C MET A 238 -29.18 -4.01 2.41
N ILE A 239 -28.88 -2.90 3.05
CA ILE A 239 -28.93 -2.76 4.51
C ILE A 239 -30.35 -3.04 5.03
N GLU A 240 -31.36 -2.44 4.41
CA GLU A 240 -32.75 -2.66 4.80
C GLU A 240 -33.18 -4.12 4.66
N SER A 241 -32.85 -4.75 3.54
CA SER A 241 -33.11 -6.18 3.30
C SER A 241 -32.41 -7.07 4.32
N ASP A 242 -31.15 -6.78 4.66
CA ASP A 242 -30.38 -7.55 5.63
C ASP A 242 -30.97 -7.42 7.06
N LYS A 243 -31.39 -6.21 7.45
CA LYS A 243 -32.08 -5.97 8.72
C LYS A 243 -33.41 -6.72 8.81
N GLN A 244 -34.21 -6.72 7.74
CA GLN A 244 -35.45 -7.50 7.67
C GLN A 244 -35.20 -9.01 7.79
N ALA A 245 -34.04 -9.49 7.30
CA ALA A 245 -33.60 -10.87 7.46
C ALA A 245 -32.99 -11.16 8.86
N GLY A 246 -32.97 -10.20 9.77
CA GLY A 246 -32.42 -10.32 11.11
C GLY A 246 -30.89 -10.33 11.15
N LEU A 247 -30.24 -9.81 10.11
CA LEU A 247 -28.78 -9.61 10.05
C LEU A 247 -28.38 -8.29 10.70
N LEU A 248 -27.10 -8.16 11.03
CA LEU A 248 -26.55 -7.06 11.83
C LEU A 248 -25.51 -6.28 11.02
N PRO A 249 -25.93 -5.23 10.30
CA PRO A 249 -25.03 -4.29 9.62
C PRO A 249 -24.12 -3.57 10.63
N PHE A 250 -22.78 -3.70 10.51
CA PHE A 250 -21.88 -3.07 11.48
C PHE A 250 -20.87 -2.10 10.88
N CYS A 251 -20.53 -2.24 9.60
CA CYS A 251 -19.48 -1.43 8.98
C CYS A 251 -19.75 -1.20 7.50
N VAL A 252 -19.46 0.02 7.03
CA VAL A 252 -19.28 0.35 5.60
C VAL A 252 -17.81 0.67 5.36
N VAL A 253 -17.26 0.14 4.27
CA VAL A 253 -15.90 0.44 3.81
C VAL A 253 -16.00 1.24 2.52
N ALA A 254 -15.67 2.53 2.58
CA ALA A 254 -15.52 3.40 1.42
C ALA A 254 -14.14 3.15 0.79
N THR A 255 -14.08 2.85 -0.50
CA THR A 255 -12.83 2.70 -1.23
C THR A 255 -12.44 4.03 -1.88
N ILE A 256 -11.33 4.60 -1.45
CA ILE A 256 -10.81 5.87 -1.96
C ILE A 256 -9.70 5.57 -2.96
N GLY A 257 -10.12 5.28 -4.18
CA GLY A 257 -9.26 4.77 -5.25
C GLY A 257 -9.31 3.25 -5.36
N THR A 258 -10.24 2.72 -6.13
CA THR A 258 -10.29 1.28 -6.42
C THR A 258 -9.04 0.84 -7.18
N THR A 259 -8.56 -0.39 -6.93
CA THR A 259 -7.29 -0.90 -7.47
C THR A 259 -7.22 -0.85 -8.99
N ASP A 260 -8.32 -1.12 -9.67
CA ASP A 260 -8.34 -1.16 -11.13
C ASP A 260 -8.71 0.17 -11.76
N TYR A 261 -9.72 0.85 -11.23
CA TYR A 261 -10.31 2.01 -11.90
C TYR A 261 -9.88 3.34 -11.28
N GLY A 262 -9.35 3.33 -10.05
CA GLY A 262 -9.05 4.56 -9.31
C GLY A 262 -10.30 5.34 -8.89
N SER A 263 -11.49 4.73 -8.97
CA SER A 263 -12.76 5.37 -8.59
C SER A 263 -12.85 5.64 -7.09
N ILE A 264 -13.55 6.69 -6.71
CA ILE A 264 -13.62 7.19 -5.33
C ILE A 264 -15.07 7.11 -4.83
N ASP A 265 -15.31 6.31 -3.80
CA ASP A 265 -16.64 6.17 -3.19
C ASP A 265 -17.11 7.49 -2.52
N PRO A 266 -18.42 7.82 -2.53
CA PRO A 266 -18.96 9.10 -2.08
C PRO A 266 -19.04 9.17 -0.54
N VAL A 267 -17.93 9.49 0.13
CA VAL A 267 -17.76 9.47 1.60
C VAL A 267 -18.88 10.20 2.36
N GLY A 268 -19.27 11.41 1.92
CA GLY A 268 -20.31 12.18 2.57
C GLY A 268 -21.66 11.45 2.64
N ALA A 269 -22.09 10.90 1.50
CA ALA A 269 -23.35 10.15 1.43
C ALA A 269 -23.28 8.81 2.22
N LEU A 270 -22.09 8.16 2.24
CA LEU A 270 -21.87 6.97 3.03
C LEU A 270 -21.90 7.27 4.55
N ARG A 271 -21.37 8.44 4.97
CA ARG A 271 -21.46 8.87 6.37
C ARG A 271 -22.91 9.05 6.82
N GLU A 272 -23.74 9.69 6.01
CA GLU A 272 -25.17 9.85 6.32
C GLU A 272 -25.87 8.50 6.51
N VAL A 273 -25.54 7.51 5.70
CA VAL A 273 -26.05 6.14 5.87
C VAL A 273 -25.57 5.54 7.18
N CYS A 274 -24.26 5.62 7.46
CA CYS A 274 -23.68 5.05 8.68
C CYS A 274 -24.22 5.70 9.96
N ASP A 275 -24.43 7.01 9.95
CA ASP A 275 -25.00 7.75 11.11
C ASP A 275 -26.43 7.30 11.39
N ARG A 276 -27.25 7.16 10.34
CA ARG A 276 -28.64 6.71 10.49
C ARG A 276 -28.74 5.26 11.00
N GLU A 277 -27.82 4.40 10.54
CA GLU A 277 -27.88 2.96 10.83
C GLU A 277 -27.01 2.53 12.03
N GLY A 278 -26.26 3.46 12.66
CA GLY A 278 -25.35 3.15 13.78
C GLY A 278 -24.19 2.28 13.38
N MET A 279 -23.59 2.53 12.21
CA MET A 279 -22.50 1.74 11.61
C MET A 279 -21.18 2.49 11.63
N PHE A 280 -20.08 1.73 11.66
CA PHE A 280 -18.72 2.25 11.51
C PHE A 280 -18.43 2.55 10.04
N LEU A 281 -17.77 3.68 9.76
CA LEU A 281 -17.31 4.05 8.41
C LEU A 281 -15.79 3.99 8.33
N HIS A 282 -15.26 3.04 7.62
CA HIS A 282 -13.83 2.92 7.31
C HIS A 282 -13.53 3.41 5.90
N ALA A 283 -12.47 4.19 5.72
CA ALA A 283 -11.94 4.55 4.40
C ALA A 283 -10.72 3.70 4.06
N ASP A 284 -10.84 2.80 3.10
CA ASP A 284 -9.68 2.20 2.43
C ASP A 284 -9.12 3.21 1.41
N ALA A 285 -8.27 4.10 1.89
CA ALA A 285 -7.61 5.13 1.09
C ALA A 285 -6.16 4.72 0.71
N ALA A 286 -5.87 3.43 0.73
CA ALA A 286 -4.53 2.90 0.43
C ALA A 286 -3.97 3.44 -0.89
N TYR A 287 -4.81 3.63 -1.92
CA TYR A 287 -4.37 4.22 -3.19
C TYR A 287 -4.52 5.74 -3.19
N GLY A 288 -5.72 6.25 -2.96
CA GLY A 288 -6.06 7.65 -3.22
C GLY A 288 -5.60 8.63 -2.13
N SER A 289 -5.11 8.15 -0.98
CA SER A 289 -4.75 9.01 0.16
C SER A 289 -3.77 10.14 -0.19
N GLY A 290 -2.82 9.90 -1.09
CA GLY A 290 -1.84 10.90 -1.52
C GLY A 290 -2.48 12.13 -2.18
N LEU A 291 -3.64 11.99 -2.81
CA LEU A 291 -4.34 13.10 -3.47
C LEU A 291 -4.66 14.25 -2.51
N GLN A 292 -4.68 14.01 -1.20
CA GLN A 292 -4.85 15.04 -0.17
C GLN A 292 -3.79 16.14 -0.23
N LEU A 293 -2.60 15.84 -0.76
CA LEU A 293 -1.52 16.80 -0.94
C LEU A 293 -1.62 17.63 -2.23
N SER A 294 -2.59 17.32 -3.11
CA SER A 294 -2.86 18.10 -4.32
C SER A 294 -3.84 19.25 -4.04
N PRO A 295 -3.43 20.52 -4.11
CA PRO A 295 -4.38 21.63 -4.03
C PRO A 295 -5.41 21.62 -5.17
N THR A 296 -5.02 21.11 -6.33
CA THR A 296 -5.84 21.06 -7.55
C THR A 296 -6.94 19.99 -7.48
N TYR A 297 -6.58 18.78 -7.00
CA TYR A 297 -7.44 17.60 -7.16
C TYR A 297 -7.99 17.02 -5.85
N ARG A 298 -7.52 17.48 -4.66
CA ARG A 298 -7.95 16.93 -3.36
C ARG A 298 -9.47 16.95 -3.13
N SER A 299 -10.20 17.87 -3.76
CA SER A 299 -11.65 17.95 -3.63
C SER A 299 -12.38 16.68 -4.12
N ARG A 300 -11.72 15.87 -4.99
CA ARG A 300 -12.27 14.59 -5.47
C ARG A 300 -12.41 13.56 -4.34
N LEU A 301 -11.58 13.66 -3.27
CA LEU A 301 -11.62 12.72 -2.15
C LEU A 301 -12.89 12.84 -1.28
N GLY A 302 -13.59 13.97 -1.35
CA GLY A 302 -14.55 14.33 -0.33
C GLY A 302 -13.88 14.65 1.02
N ASP A 303 -14.64 14.63 2.09
CA ASP A 303 -14.13 14.91 3.45
C ASP A 303 -13.81 13.61 4.20
N LEU A 304 -12.54 13.19 4.18
CA LEU A 304 -12.09 11.98 4.86
C LEU A 304 -12.17 12.08 6.39
N SER A 305 -12.27 13.29 6.95
CA SER A 305 -12.45 13.47 8.41
C SER A 305 -13.79 12.93 8.93
N LEU A 306 -14.72 12.63 8.02
CA LEU A 306 -15.99 12.01 8.33
C LEU A 306 -15.87 10.51 8.66
N CYS A 307 -14.80 9.86 8.22
CA CYS A 307 -14.56 8.45 8.47
C CYS A 307 -14.08 8.20 9.91
N ASP A 308 -14.45 7.05 10.48
CA ASP A 308 -14.00 6.64 11.82
C ASP A 308 -12.54 6.15 11.78
N SER A 309 -12.09 5.62 10.63
CA SER A 309 -10.71 5.25 10.39
C SER A 309 -10.32 5.38 8.91
N ILE A 310 -9.02 5.59 8.64
CA ILE A 310 -8.45 5.76 7.30
C ILE A 310 -7.22 4.88 7.15
N THR A 311 -7.17 4.05 6.10
CA THR A 311 -5.97 3.36 5.65
C THR A 311 -5.19 4.26 4.70
N VAL A 312 -3.87 4.37 4.91
CA VAL A 312 -2.94 5.12 4.06
C VAL A 312 -1.79 4.21 3.65
N ASP A 313 -1.46 4.11 2.36
CA ASP A 313 -0.26 3.42 1.88
C ASP A 313 0.73 4.41 1.26
N PHE A 314 1.88 4.57 1.92
CA PHE A 314 2.94 5.46 1.45
C PHE A 314 3.72 4.88 0.27
N HIS A 315 3.75 3.57 0.13
CA HIS A 315 4.42 2.87 -0.98
C HIS A 315 3.62 2.89 -2.30
N LYS A 316 2.48 3.62 -2.35
CA LYS A 316 1.70 3.85 -3.58
C LYS A 316 1.90 5.28 -4.06
N MET A 317 0.90 6.15 -3.89
CA MET A 317 0.92 7.52 -4.42
C MET A 317 1.96 8.46 -3.75
N PHE A 318 2.49 8.10 -2.59
CA PHE A 318 3.58 8.86 -1.94
C PHE A 318 4.98 8.44 -2.42
N LEU A 319 5.11 7.43 -3.27
CA LEU A 319 6.37 7.00 -3.89
C LEU A 319 7.46 6.56 -2.89
N LEU A 320 7.09 5.85 -1.84
CA LEU A 320 8.04 5.33 -0.86
C LEU A 320 8.37 3.84 -1.11
N PRO A 321 9.53 3.36 -0.64
CA PRO A 321 9.86 1.93 -0.69
C PRO A 321 8.83 1.06 0.04
N ILE A 322 8.47 -0.07 -0.57
CA ILE A 322 7.62 -1.11 0.02
C ILE A 322 8.38 -1.79 1.17
N SER A 323 7.73 -2.08 2.29
CA SER A 323 6.35 -1.83 2.65
C SER A 323 6.26 -0.61 3.58
N CYS A 324 5.21 0.20 3.45
CA CYS A 324 4.98 1.33 4.34
C CYS A 324 3.51 1.76 4.26
N GLY A 325 2.76 1.58 5.32
CA GLY A 325 1.37 2.02 5.45
C GLY A 325 1.09 2.54 6.84
N ALA A 326 -0.09 3.11 7.04
CA ALA A 326 -0.60 3.52 8.34
C ALA A 326 -2.12 3.32 8.43
N LEU A 327 -2.58 3.11 9.65
CA LEU A 327 -3.98 3.22 10.04
C LEU A 327 -4.14 4.45 10.93
N LEU A 328 -5.04 5.35 10.54
CA LEU A 328 -5.44 6.51 11.33
C LEU A 328 -6.84 6.28 11.86
N VAL A 329 -7.12 6.70 13.10
CA VAL A 329 -8.42 6.60 13.73
C VAL A 329 -8.87 7.96 14.27
N LYS A 330 -10.15 8.27 14.08
CA LYS A 330 -10.76 9.51 14.55
C LYS A 330 -10.84 9.57 16.08
N ASN A 331 -11.02 8.43 16.72
CA ASN A 331 -11.04 8.28 18.17
C ASN A 331 -9.98 7.25 18.59
N LYS A 332 -8.95 7.69 19.31
CA LYS A 332 -7.86 6.85 19.81
C LYS A 332 -8.31 5.68 20.69
N GLU A 333 -9.46 5.79 21.33
CA GLU A 333 -10.02 4.73 22.19
C GLU A 333 -10.30 3.42 21.40
N HIS A 334 -10.45 3.50 20.09
CA HIS A 334 -10.58 2.30 19.24
C HIS A 334 -9.36 1.41 19.28
N PHE A 335 -8.16 1.93 19.63
CA PHE A 335 -6.97 1.11 19.80
C PHE A 335 -7.02 0.18 21.02
N SER A 336 -7.94 0.40 21.95
CA SER A 336 -8.12 -0.46 23.13
C SER A 336 -8.32 -1.94 22.80
N VAL A 337 -8.77 -2.26 21.59
CA VAL A 337 -8.90 -3.65 21.11
C VAL A 337 -7.54 -4.37 21.01
N PHE A 338 -6.44 -3.64 20.80
CA PHE A 338 -5.08 -4.16 20.71
C PHE A 338 -4.27 -4.00 21.99
N THR A 339 -4.69 -3.14 22.91
CA THR A 339 -3.94 -2.86 24.13
C THR A 339 -3.87 -4.10 25.02
N LEU A 340 -2.66 -4.52 25.31
CA LEU A 340 -2.35 -5.57 26.26
C LEU A 340 -1.06 -5.18 26.99
N HIS A 341 -1.07 -5.21 28.32
CA HIS A 341 0.10 -4.90 29.12
C HIS A 341 0.88 -6.17 29.48
N ALA A 342 2.19 -6.09 29.43
CA ALA A 342 3.11 -7.15 29.83
C ALA A 342 4.32 -6.54 30.51
N ASP A 343 4.66 -7.04 31.72
CA ASP A 343 5.74 -6.50 32.57
C ASP A 343 7.11 -6.46 31.90
N TYR A 344 7.32 -7.30 30.88
CA TYR A 344 8.60 -7.37 30.16
C TYR A 344 8.69 -6.42 28.96
N LEU A 345 7.61 -5.76 28.56
CA LEU A 345 7.56 -5.03 27.29
C LEU A 345 7.01 -3.60 27.42
N ASN A 346 5.81 -3.45 27.99
CA ASN A 346 5.09 -2.18 28.05
C ASN A 346 4.36 -2.06 29.38
N ARG A 347 5.09 -1.65 30.41
CA ARG A 347 4.55 -1.49 31.75
C ARG A 347 3.59 -0.30 31.81
N GLU A 348 2.52 -0.41 32.60
CA GLU A 348 1.62 0.72 32.86
C GLU A 348 2.37 1.91 33.49
N GLU A 349 3.34 1.64 34.38
CA GLU A 349 4.20 2.64 35.03
C GLU A 349 4.99 3.48 34.01
N ASP A 350 5.49 2.87 32.93
CA ASP A 350 6.24 3.58 31.89
C ASP A 350 5.33 4.58 31.14
N GLU A 351 4.06 4.21 30.91
CA GLU A 351 3.08 5.09 30.27
C GLU A 351 2.67 6.26 31.19
N GLU A 352 2.56 6.02 32.50
CA GLU A 352 2.32 7.08 33.50
C GLU A 352 3.49 8.08 33.58
N GLU A 353 4.73 7.62 33.34
CA GLU A 353 5.92 8.47 33.22
C GLU A 353 6.03 9.21 31.87
N GLY A 354 5.13 8.94 30.93
CA GLY A 354 5.03 9.61 29.62
C GLY A 354 5.75 8.91 28.48
N TYR A 355 6.25 7.68 28.66
CA TYR A 355 6.80 6.88 27.57
C TYR A 355 5.69 6.33 26.67
N THR A 356 5.86 6.42 25.36
CA THR A 356 4.88 5.90 24.39
C THR A 356 5.29 4.51 23.94
N ASN A 357 4.50 3.49 24.28
CA ASN A 357 4.67 2.12 23.82
C ASN A 357 3.70 1.82 22.67
N LEU A 358 4.22 1.77 21.44
CA LEU A 358 3.40 1.65 20.23
C LEU A 358 2.79 0.24 20.05
N VAL A 359 3.29 -0.77 20.75
CA VAL A 359 2.76 -2.14 20.72
C VAL A 359 1.29 -2.20 21.10
N GLY A 360 0.84 -1.34 22.03
CA GLY A 360 -0.57 -1.25 22.44
C GLY A 360 -1.55 -0.80 21.33
N LYS A 361 -1.04 -0.27 20.21
CA LYS A 361 -1.83 0.19 19.06
C LYS A 361 -1.70 -0.74 17.84
N SER A 362 -0.82 -1.73 17.89
CA SER A 362 -0.41 -2.53 16.74
C SER A 362 -0.85 -3.98 16.86
N LEU A 363 -1.25 -4.57 15.73
CA LEU A 363 -1.40 -6.03 15.61
C LEU A 363 -0.05 -6.76 15.72
N GLN A 364 1.04 -6.11 15.27
CA GLN A 364 2.40 -6.65 15.36
C GLN A 364 3.06 -6.17 16.67
N THR A 365 3.82 -7.04 17.31
CA THR A 365 4.71 -6.65 18.39
C THR A 365 5.97 -6.03 17.81
N THR A 366 6.87 -6.83 17.27
CA THR A 366 8.10 -6.34 16.63
C THR A 366 7.79 -5.78 15.23
N ARG A 367 8.19 -4.55 14.97
CA ARG A 367 8.08 -3.91 13.64
C ARG A 367 9.18 -2.87 13.43
N ARG A 368 9.36 -2.48 12.17
CA ARG A 368 10.37 -1.52 11.73
C ARG A 368 9.92 -0.08 11.98
N GLY A 369 10.87 0.83 12.10
CA GLY A 369 10.63 2.27 12.20
C GLY A 369 10.34 2.95 10.84
N ASP A 370 9.35 2.46 10.10
CA ASP A 370 9.05 2.88 8.72
C ASP A 370 8.59 4.34 8.61
N ALA A 371 8.15 4.95 9.71
CA ALA A 371 7.80 6.37 9.78
C ALA A 371 8.96 7.31 9.38
N LEU A 372 10.21 6.87 9.58
CA LEU A 372 11.38 7.65 9.19
C LEU A 372 11.44 7.90 7.68
N LYS A 373 11.01 6.94 6.86
CA LYS A 373 10.92 7.12 5.38
C LYS A 373 9.97 8.25 5.03
N VAL A 374 8.80 8.27 5.67
CA VAL A 374 7.78 9.31 5.48
C VAL A 374 8.29 10.66 5.96
N TRP A 375 8.88 10.71 7.16
CA TRP A 375 9.45 11.93 7.72
C TRP A 375 10.50 12.54 6.78
N MET A 376 11.43 11.74 6.27
CA MET A 376 12.48 12.21 5.35
C MET A 376 11.89 12.71 4.03
N ALA A 377 10.93 12.00 3.45
CA ALA A 377 10.27 12.42 2.23
C ALA A 377 9.47 13.73 2.43
N PHE A 378 8.73 13.85 3.53
CA PHE A 378 7.98 15.08 3.85
C PHE A 378 8.89 16.27 4.06
N GLN A 379 10.03 16.09 4.76
CA GLN A 379 11.00 17.16 4.96
C GLN A 379 11.69 17.57 3.64
N CYS A 380 12.04 16.61 2.78
CA CYS A 380 12.71 16.90 1.52
C CYS A 380 11.78 17.51 0.46
N ARG A 381 10.55 17.02 0.36
CA ARG A 381 9.61 17.43 -0.72
C ARG A 381 8.67 18.54 -0.30
N GLY A 382 8.24 18.54 0.96
CA GLY A 382 7.20 19.42 1.43
C GLY A 382 5.87 19.21 0.68
N LYS A 383 4.89 20.05 0.96
CA LYS A 383 3.57 20.00 0.29
C LYS A 383 3.66 20.30 -1.21
N ASP A 384 4.47 21.30 -1.59
CA ASP A 384 4.60 21.73 -2.98
C ASP A 384 5.28 20.67 -3.86
N GLY A 385 6.30 19.98 -3.33
CA GLY A 385 6.96 18.90 -4.05
C GLY A 385 6.03 17.70 -4.27
N TYR A 386 5.25 17.33 -3.26
CA TYR A 386 4.25 16.28 -3.40
C TYR A 386 3.09 16.69 -4.31
N ALA A 387 2.59 17.94 -4.22
CA ALA A 387 1.58 18.45 -5.13
C ALA A 387 2.02 18.28 -6.58
N LYS A 388 3.24 18.71 -6.92
CA LYS A 388 3.79 18.58 -8.27
C LYS A 388 3.85 17.12 -8.74
N ILE A 389 4.32 16.20 -7.89
CA ILE A 389 4.38 14.77 -8.22
C ILE A 389 2.98 14.21 -8.51
N ILE A 390 2.04 14.47 -7.62
CA ILE A 390 0.68 13.93 -7.71
C ILE A 390 -0.07 14.54 -8.89
N ASP A 391 -0.03 15.87 -9.05
CA ASP A 391 -0.70 16.57 -10.15
C ASP A 391 -0.18 16.07 -11.50
N THR A 392 1.14 15.89 -11.65
CA THR A 392 1.71 15.30 -12.88
C THR A 392 1.15 13.91 -13.19
N CYS A 393 1.01 13.04 -12.18
CA CYS A 393 0.44 11.70 -12.38
C CYS A 393 -1.04 11.77 -12.82
N ILE A 394 -1.83 12.67 -12.24
CA ILE A 394 -3.24 12.88 -12.59
C ILE A 394 -3.38 13.50 -13.98
N GLU A 395 -2.54 14.49 -14.30
CA GLU A 395 -2.53 15.15 -15.61
C GLU A 395 -2.14 14.20 -16.75
N ASN A 396 -1.18 13.30 -16.49
CA ASN A 396 -0.83 12.24 -17.44
C ASN A 396 -2.00 11.28 -17.68
N ALA A 397 -2.78 10.96 -16.65
CA ALA A 397 -3.98 10.12 -16.82
C ALA A 397 -5.08 10.83 -17.62
N ALA A 398 -5.32 12.10 -17.35
CA ALA A 398 -6.27 12.90 -18.10
C ALA A 398 -5.86 13.01 -19.58
N TYR A 399 -4.59 13.35 -19.84
CA TYR A 399 -4.05 13.39 -21.20
C TYR A 399 -4.23 12.07 -21.95
N LEU A 400 -3.89 10.94 -21.31
CA LEU A 400 -4.05 9.62 -21.93
C LEU A 400 -5.53 9.31 -22.23
N ALA A 401 -6.45 9.70 -21.35
CA ALA A 401 -7.89 9.52 -21.57
C ALA A 401 -8.38 10.34 -22.78
N GLU A 402 -7.90 11.58 -22.93
CA GLU A 402 -8.20 12.44 -24.09
C GLU A 402 -7.67 11.82 -25.41
N GLU A 403 -6.43 11.33 -25.45
CA GLU A 403 -5.84 10.65 -26.59
C GLU A 403 -6.64 9.39 -26.97
N LEU A 404 -7.02 8.57 -25.99
CA LEU A 404 -7.82 7.37 -26.20
C LEU A 404 -9.22 7.70 -26.74
N ALA A 405 -9.84 8.76 -26.26
CA ALA A 405 -11.16 9.19 -26.75
C ALA A 405 -11.13 9.73 -28.19
N ALA A 406 -9.98 10.29 -28.60
CA ALA A 406 -9.77 10.80 -29.96
C ALA A 406 -9.37 9.72 -30.97
N HIS A 407 -9.06 8.49 -30.53
CA HIS A 407 -8.51 7.42 -31.36
C HIS A 407 -9.54 6.32 -31.65
N ASP A 408 -9.90 6.10 -32.90
CA ASP A 408 -10.95 5.17 -33.33
C ASP A 408 -10.71 3.71 -32.92
N SER A 409 -9.45 3.30 -32.74
CA SER A 409 -9.09 1.92 -32.38
C SER A 409 -9.26 1.58 -30.90
N PHE A 410 -9.57 2.56 -30.02
CA PHE A 410 -9.64 2.33 -28.58
C PHE A 410 -11.01 2.68 -27.99
N THR A 411 -11.27 2.12 -26.82
CA THR A 411 -12.43 2.45 -25.99
C THR A 411 -11.97 2.61 -24.54
N LEU A 412 -12.24 3.77 -23.94
CA LEU A 412 -12.06 4.03 -22.52
C LEU A 412 -13.18 3.36 -21.72
N ALA A 413 -12.87 2.77 -20.57
CA ALA A 413 -13.87 2.16 -19.69
C ALA A 413 -14.68 3.22 -18.92
N ILE A 414 -13.96 4.10 -18.25
CA ILE A 414 -14.49 5.24 -17.48
C ILE A 414 -13.46 6.38 -17.50
N GLU A 415 -13.91 7.61 -17.28
CA GLU A 415 -13.01 8.73 -17.03
C GLU A 415 -12.21 8.54 -15.74
N PRO A 416 -10.87 8.76 -15.74
CA PRO A 416 -10.04 8.54 -14.58
C PRO A 416 -10.28 9.60 -13.48
N GLU A 417 -10.58 9.17 -12.26
CA GLU A 417 -10.61 10.05 -11.07
C GLU A 417 -9.23 10.21 -10.44
N LEU A 418 -8.39 9.16 -10.55
CA LEU A 418 -6.98 9.12 -10.12
C LEU A 418 -6.06 8.87 -11.31
N SER A 419 -4.91 8.25 -11.07
CA SER A 419 -3.89 8.00 -12.10
C SER A 419 -4.01 6.62 -12.79
N SER A 420 -5.16 5.95 -12.68
CA SER A 420 -5.44 4.67 -13.38
C SER A 420 -6.32 4.91 -14.59
N VAL A 421 -5.86 4.48 -15.77
CA VAL A 421 -6.59 4.58 -17.04
C VAL A 421 -6.87 3.16 -17.54
N VAL A 422 -8.16 2.83 -17.69
CA VAL A 422 -8.62 1.51 -18.11
C VAL A 422 -9.22 1.62 -19.49
N PHE A 423 -8.62 0.96 -20.47
CA PHE A 423 -9.00 1.04 -21.86
C PHE A 423 -8.85 -0.30 -22.58
N ARG A 424 -9.36 -0.42 -23.77
CA ARG A 424 -9.15 -1.60 -24.61
C ARG A 424 -9.01 -1.20 -26.08
N HIS A 425 -8.23 -1.97 -26.83
CA HIS A 425 -8.35 -1.98 -28.29
C HIS A 425 -9.69 -2.61 -28.69
N ILE A 426 -10.35 -2.09 -29.72
CA ILE A 426 -11.71 -2.52 -30.17
C ILE A 426 -11.81 -3.98 -30.62
N GLY A 427 -10.68 -4.66 -30.85
CA GLY A 427 -10.62 -6.07 -31.18
C GLY A 427 -11.17 -7.01 -30.10
N SER A 428 -10.92 -8.31 -30.23
CA SER A 428 -11.42 -9.34 -29.30
C SER A 428 -10.81 -9.24 -27.89
N CYS A 429 -11.42 -9.88 -26.91
CA CYS A 429 -10.82 -10.04 -25.57
C CYS A 429 -9.48 -10.78 -25.64
N GLU A 430 -9.38 -11.79 -26.51
CA GLU A 430 -8.14 -12.55 -26.67
C GLU A 430 -7.01 -11.72 -27.29
N LEU A 431 -7.34 -10.85 -28.26
CA LEU A 431 -6.38 -9.90 -28.82
C LEU A 431 -5.77 -9.01 -27.72
N ASN A 432 -6.61 -8.41 -26.86
CA ASN A 432 -6.13 -7.55 -25.77
C ASN A 432 -5.22 -8.32 -24.80
N LYS A 433 -5.50 -9.60 -24.51
CA LYS A 433 -4.62 -10.44 -23.69
C LYS A 433 -3.29 -10.73 -24.38
N ARG A 434 -3.31 -10.99 -25.70
CA ARG A 434 -2.10 -11.24 -26.51
C ARG A 434 -1.22 -9.99 -26.55
N ILE A 435 -1.80 -8.81 -26.81
CA ILE A 435 -1.09 -7.52 -26.78
C ILE A 435 -0.34 -7.35 -25.46
N ARG A 436 -0.99 -7.57 -24.31
CA ARG A 436 -0.33 -7.45 -23.01
C ARG A 436 0.87 -8.40 -22.85
N LYS A 437 0.73 -9.65 -23.31
CA LYS A 437 1.82 -10.64 -23.25
C LYS A 437 2.97 -10.27 -24.18
N GLU A 438 2.66 -9.80 -25.38
CA GLU A 438 3.64 -9.36 -26.35
C GLU A 438 4.46 -8.19 -25.82
N LEU A 439 3.80 -7.19 -25.25
CA LEU A 439 4.45 -6.06 -24.59
C LEU A 439 5.42 -6.51 -23.51
N LEU A 440 5.01 -7.46 -22.65
CA LEU A 440 5.84 -7.97 -21.55
C LEU A 440 7.08 -8.71 -22.02
N HIS A 441 6.93 -9.63 -22.99
CA HIS A 441 7.98 -10.57 -23.35
C HIS A 441 8.92 -10.06 -24.46
N HIS A 442 8.41 -9.20 -25.35
CA HIS A 442 9.16 -8.79 -26.54
C HIS A 442 9.42 -7.28 -26.63
N HIS A 443 8.65 -6.45 -25.90
CA HIS A 443 8.82 -4.99 -25.95
C HIS A 443 9.27 -4.38 -24.62
N GLN A 444 9.48 -5.21 -23.58
CA GLN A 444 9.93 -4.76 -22.26
C GLN A 444 9.00 -3.71 -21.61
N VAL A 445 7.71 -3.76 -21.95
CA VAL A 445 6.65 -2.89 -21.42
C VAL A 445 5.73 -3.70 -20.52
N VAL A 446 5.54 -3.25 -19.29
CA VAL A 446 4.74 -3.94 -18.29
C VAL A 446 3.49 -3.14 -17.97
N ILE A 447 2.35 -3.63 -18.43
CA ILE A 447 1.03 -3.02 -18.23
C ILE A 447 0.07 -3.97 -17.50
N GLY A 448 -0.96 -3.40 -16.89
CA GLY A 448 -2.02 -4.15 -16.22
C GLY A 448 -3.12 -4.63 -17.18
N GLN A 449 -4.00 -5.46 -16.62
CA GLN A 449 -5.21 -5.96 -17.27
C GLN A 449 -6.32 -6.10 -16.23
N THR A 450 -7.55 -5.81 -16.63
CA THR A 450 -8.75 -6.02 -15.82
C THR A 450 -9.94 -6.47 -16.66
N VAL A 451 -11.08 -6.71 -16.02
CA VAL A 451 -12.34 -7.06 -16.68
C VAL A 451 -13.38 -5.99 -16.35
N TYR A 452 -13.94 -5.35 -17.37
CA TYR A 452 -15.04 -4.40 -17.24
C TYR A 452 -16.21 -4.83 -18.14
N LYS A 453 -17.41 -4.89 -17.57
CA LYS A 453 -18.64 -5.34 -18.28
C LYS A 453 -18.41 -6.60 -19.13
N ASN A 454 -17.77 -7.62 -18.51
CA ASN A 454 -17.42 -8.92 -19.13
C ASN A 454 -16.46 -8.87 -20.34
N LYS A 455 -15.73 -7.77 -20.52
CA LYS A 455 -14.70 -7.62 -21.56
C LYS A 455 -13.34 -7.41 -20.93
N THR A 456 -12.28 -7.91 -21.59
CA THR A 456 -10.88 -7.68 -21.19
C THR A 456 -10.47 -6.27 -21.58
N TYR A 457 -9.90 -5.54 -20.63
CA TYR A 457 -9.32 -4.22 -20.76
C TYR A 457 -7.85 -4.24 -20.37
N LEU A 458 -7.06 -3.41 -21.02
CA LEU A 458 -5.71 -3.05 -20.62
C LEU A 458 -5.81 -1.94 -19.55
N LYS A 459 -4.76 -1.83 -18.74
CA LYS A 459 -4.73 -0.83 -17.67
C LYS A 459 -3.36 -0.21 -17.55
N PHE A 460 -3.30 1.12 -17.55
CA PHE A 460 -2.14 1.90 -17.16
C PHE A 460 -2.39 2.51 -15.79
N THR A 461 -1.44 2.27 -14.88
CA THR A 461 -1.43 2.89 -13.54
C THR A 461 -0.24 3.85 -13.50
N LEU A 462 -0.54 5.15 -13.67
CA LEU A 462 0.45 6.19 -13.92
C LEU A 462 0.95 6.79 -12.59
N LEU A 463 1.79 6.04 -11.86
CA LEU A 463 2.41 6.47 -10.60
C LEU A 463 3.88 6.90 -10.77
N ASN A 464 4.37 7.00 -12.00
CA ASN A 464 5.70 7.50 -12.29
C ASN A 464 5.60 8.93 -12.83
N PRO A 465 6.00 9.95 -12.06
CA PRO A 465 5.89 11.36 -12.49
C PRO A 465 6.91 11.75 -13.59
N THR A 466 7.82 10.84 -13.97
CA THR A 466 8.76 11.09 -15.07
C THR A 466 8.21 10.70 -16.44
N LEU A 467 7.02 10.11 -16.50
CA LEU A 467 6.33 9.82 -17.75
C LEU A 467 6.01 11.10 -18.51
N THR A 468 6.31 11.11 -19.81
CA THR A 468 5.97 12.21 -20.71
C THR A 468 4.76 11.87 -21.57
N LYS A 469 4.08 12.90 -22.05
CA LYS A 469 2.95 12.77 -22.97
C LYS A 469 3.35 12.06 -24.27
N GLU A 470 4.54 12.40 -24.82
CA GLU A 470 5.10 11.78 -26.01
C GLU A 470 5.29 10.29 -25.84
N HIS A 471 5.79 9.86 -24.65
CA HIS A 471 5.97 8.44 -24.37
C HIS A 471 4.62 7.70 -24.33
N LEU A 472 3.60 8.31 -23.70
CA LEU A 472 2.25 7.73 -23.65
C LEU A 472 1.65 7.57 -25.06
N SER A 473 1.78 8.57 -25.93
CA SER A 473 1.32 8.51 -27.33
C SER A 473 2.08 7.44 -28.14
N GLN A 474 3.40 7.29 -27.93
CA GLN A 474 4.20 6.23 -28.55
C GLN A 474 3.74 4.83 -28.13
N LEU A 475 3.38 4.64 -26.85
CA LEU A 475 2.84 3.37 -26.35
C LEU A 475 1.47 3.04 -26.96
N LEU A 476 0.59 4.02 -27.15
CA LEU A 476 -0.67 3.79 -27.86
C LEU A 476 -0.43 3.37 -29.31
N THR A 477 0.47 4.02 -30.01
CA THR A 477 0.88 3.65 -31.37
C THR A 477 1.43 2.23 -31.43
N LEU A 478 2.28 1.85 -30.48
CA LEU A 478 2.80 0.48 -30.38
C LEU A 478 1.68 -0.54 -30.17
N ILE A 479 0.73 -0.26 -29.28
CA ILE A 479 -0.42 -1.15 -29.01
C ILE A 479 -1.27 -1.34 -30.28
N ASP A 480 -1.54 -0.27 -31.02
CA ASP A 480 -2.33 -0.31 -32.26
C ASP A 480 -1.60 -1.10 -33.37
N THR A 481 -0.28 -0.91 -33.50
CA THR A 481 0.56 -1.70 -34.39
C THR A 481 0.51 -3.18 -34.06
N LEU A 482 0.73 -3.53 -32.79
CA LEU A 482 0.66 -4.91 -32.30
C LEU A 482 -0.73 -5.53 -32.50
N ALA A 483 -1.79 -4.73 -32.35
CA ALA A 483 -3.15 -5.19 -32.61
C ALA A 483 -3.34 -5.62 -34.07
N THR A 484 -2.72 -4.90 -34.99
CA THR A 484 -2.74 -5.23 -36.45
C THR A 484 -1.91 -6.49 -36.74
N GLU A 485 -0.74 -6.64 -36.14
CA GLU A 485 0.16 -7.78 -36.35
C GLU A 485 -0.38 -9.09 -35.72
N LEU A 486 -1.14 -8.98 -34.63
CA LEU A 486 -1.66 -10.12 -33.87
C LEU A 486 -3.09 -10.54 -34.30
N GLN A 487 -3.76 -9.84 -35.21
CA GLN A 487 -5.04 -10.28 -35.76
C GLN A 487 -4.89 -11.52 -36.64
#